data_d1f87aa679b4b881fab55c3ed9233996
#
_entry.id   d1f87aa679b4b881fab55c3ed9233996
#
_cell.length_a   1.000
_cell.length_b   1.000
_cell.length_c   1.000
_cell.angle_alpha   90.00
_cell.angle_beta   90.00
_cell.angle_gamma   90.00
#
_symmetry.space_group_name_H-M   'P 1'
#
loop_
_entity.id
_entity.type
_entity.pdbx_description
1 polymer ?
#
loop_
_entity_poly.entity_id
_entity_poly.type
_entity_poly.pdbx_seq_one_letter_code
_entity_poly.pdbx_strand_id
1 'polypeptide(L)'
;MLNMGFVDDVTAIMEHAPESAQRVLFSATMPPMLKNIVERFLRDPVTIDVAGKNHTVDKVQQQFWVVKGVEKDEAMSRLLETEETDASIVFVRTRQDTERLADWLSARGFKAAALHGDIPQSLRERTVDHIKQGVIDILVATDVVARGLD
;
A
#
# COMPACT_ATOMS: atom_id res chain seq x y z
N MET A 1 -8.18 0.39 -6.14
CA MET A 1 -8.54 0.31 -7.56
C MET A 1 -9.22 1.59 -8.06
N LEU A 2 -10.36 2.01 -7.56
CA LEU A 2 -11.06 3.19 -8.09
C LEU A 2 -10.25 4.50 -8.02
N ASN A 3 -9.48 4.72 -6.96
CA ASN A 3 -8.57 5.88 -6.85
C ASN A 3 -7.38 5.85 -7.83
N MET A 4 -7.25 4.80 -8.64
CA MET A 4 -6.14 4.58 -9.59
C MET A 4 -6.55 4.78 -11.04
N GLY A 5 -7.69 5.42 -11.30
CA GLY A 5 -8.18 5.70 -12.66
C GLY A 5 -9.05 4.62 -13.29
N PHE A 6 -9.37 3.53 -12.60
CA PHE A 6 -10.20 2.43 -13.12
C PHE A 6 -11.72 2.65 -12.96
N VAL A 7 -12.16 3.87 -12.73
CA VAL A 7 -13.61 4.17 -12.55
C VAL A 7 -14.39 3.86 -13.81
N ASP A 8 -13.87 4.27 -14.96
CA ASP A 8 -14.54 4.08 -16.24
C ASP A 8 -14.60 2.59 -16.62
N ASP A 9 -13.51 1.85 -16.39
CA ASP A 9 -13.46 0.41 -16.65
C ASP A 9 -14.43 -0.35 -15.73
N VAL A 10 -14.46 -0.03 -14.45
CA VAL A 10 -15.42 -0.63 -13.50
C VAL A 10 -16.85 -0.29 -13.88
N THR A 11 -17.12 0.95 -14.27
CA THR A 11 -18.43 1.39 -14.73
C THR A 11 -18.88 0.60 -15.96
N ALA A 12 -18.02 0.47 -16.97
CA ALA A 12 -18.30 -0.30 -18.17
C ALA A 12 -18.60 -1.77 -17.85
N ILE A 13 -17.84 -2.41 -16.97
CA ILE A 13 -18.10 -3.80 -16.54
C ILE A 13 -19.45 -3.91 -15.83
N MET A 14 -19.77 -2.97 -14.94
CA MET A 14 -21.03 -2.99 -14.20
C MET A 14 -22.25 -2.76 -15.08
N GLU A 15 -22.12 -1.99 -16.16
CA GLU A 15 -23.18 -1.78 -17.16
C GLU A 15 -23.48 -3.04 -17.97
N HIS A 16 -22.50 -3.90 -18.19
CA HIS A 16 -22.67 -5.18 -18.88
C HIS A 16 -23.22 -6.30 -17.96
N ALA A 17 -23.21 -6.10 -16.66
CA ALA A 17 -23.72 -7.12 -15.72
C ALA A 17 -25.25 -7.22 -15.82
N PRO A 18 -25.83 -8.45 -15.87
CA PRO A 18 -27.28 -8.64 -15.89
C PRO A 18 -27.97 -7.91 -14.75
N GLU A 19 -29.18 -7.40 -15.02
CA GLU A 19 -29.98 -6.72 -13.97
C GLU A 19 -30.32 -7.62 -12.78
N SER A 20 -30.45 -8.93 -13.02
CA SER A 20 -30.70 -9.94 -11.98
C SER A 20 -29.48 -10.29 -11.12
N ALA A 21 -28.29 -9.82 -11.50
CA ALA A 21 -27.08 -10.12 -10.77
C ALA A 21 -27.10 -9.43 -9.38
N GLN A 22 -26.79 -10.19 -8.34
CA GLN A 22 -26.52 -9.63 -7.03
C GLN A 22 -25.18 -8.86 -7.09
N ARG A 23 -25.20 -7.60 -6.67
CA ARG A 23 -24.03 -6.73 -6.66
C ARG A 23 -23.61 -6.44 -5.24
N VAL A 24 -22.35 -6.69 -4.93
CA VAL A 24 -21.78 -6.52 -3.60
C VAL A 24 -20.52 -5.69 -3.72
N LEU A 25 -20.31 -4.77 -2.77
CA LEU A 25 -19.14 -3.91 -2.72
C LEU A 25 -18.47 -4.03 -1.35
N PHE A 26 -17.17 -4.30 -1.35
CA PHE A 26 -16.35 -4.30 -0.15
C PHE A 26 -15.31 -3.18 -0.24
N SER A 27 -15.19 -2.39 0.80
CA SER A 27 -14.19 -1.32 0.87
C SER A 27 -13.83 -1.00 2.32
N ALA A 28 -12.55 -0.74 2.56
CA ALA A 28 -12.09 -0.26 3.87
C ALA A 28 -12.46 1.22 4.12
N THR A 29 -12.72 1.99 3.06
CA THR A 29 -13.07 3.41 3.13
C THR A 29 -14.21 3.72 2.16
N MET A 30 -15.01 4.74 2.46
CA MET A 30 -16.14 5.15 1.61
C MET A 30 -15.95 6.60 1.10
N PRO A 31 -15.01 6.84 0.15
CA PRO A 31 -14.83 8.15 -0.45
C PRO A 31 -16.05 8.54 -1.32
N PRO A 32 -16.27 9.84 -1.62
CA PRO A 32 -17.42 10.31 -2.40
C PRO A 32 -17.59 9.59 -3.75
N MET A 33 -16.49 9.32 -4.46
CA MET A 33 -16.50 8.60 -5.73
C MET A 33 -17.11 7.20 -5.61
N LEU A 34 -16.83 6.50 -4.50
CA LEU A 34 -17.38 5.16 -4.25
C LEU A 34 -18.87 5.22 -3.93
N LYS A 35 -19.32 6.27 -3.24
CA LYS A 35 -20.75 6.51 -3.00
C LYS A 35 -21.53 6.64 -4.30
N ASN A 36 -21.00 7.38 -5.28
CA ASN A 36 -21.63 7.52 -6.60
C ASN A 36 -21.78 6.16 -7.31
N ILE A 37 -20.80 5.26 -7.19
CA ILE A 37 -20.88 3.91 -7.75
C ILE A 37 -21.95 3.09 -7.02
N VAL A 38 -22.01 3.16 -5.71
CA VAL A 38 -23.05 2.50 -4.90
C VAL A 38 -24.44 2.96 -5.35
N GLU A 39 -24.68 4.27 -5.39
CA GLU A 39 -25.95 4.86 -5.79
C GLU A 39 -26.38 4.48 -7.21
N ARG A 40 -25.42 4.39 -8.14
CA ARG A 40 -25.69 4.08 -9.54
C ARG A 40 -25.95 2.60 -9.80
N PHE A 41 -25.23 1.70 -9.14
CA PHE A 41 -25.20 0.28 -9.52
C PHE A 41 -25.78 -0.69 -8.48
N LEU A 42 -25.94 -0.31 -7.22
CA LEU A 42 -26.52 -1.15 -6.19
C LEU A 42 -28.00 -0.77 -6.00
N ARG A 43 -28.87 -1.77 -5.83
CA ARG A 43 -30.30 -1.59 -5.60
C ARG A 43 -30.58 -1.91 -4.12
N ASP A 44 -31.12 -0.95 -3.41
CA ASP A 44 -31.47 -1.07 -1.97
C ASP A 44 -30.36 -1.77 -1.15
N PRO A 45 -29.09 -1.28 -1.21
CA PRO A 45 -27.99 -1.99 -0.61
C PRO A 45 -28.09 -1.97 0.92
N VAL A 46 -27.91 -3.12 1.53
CA VAL A 46 -27.71 -3.23 2.98
C VAL A 46 -26.25 -2.84 3.27
N THR A 47 -26.06 -1.80 4.07
CA THR A 47 -24.72 -1.39 4.52
C THR A 47 -24.38 -2.09 5.81
N ILE A 48 -23.26 -2.82 5.81
CA ILE A 48 -22.69 -3.46 6.99
C ILE A 48 -21.35 -2.76 7.27
N ASP A 49 -21.30 -1.97 8.33
CA ASP A 49 -20.09 -1.30 8.79
C ASP A 49 -19.49 -2.11 9.95
N VAL A 50 -18.35 -2.74 9.70
CA VAL A 50 -17.61 -3.52 10.70
C VAL A 50 -16.46 -2.71 11.33
N ALA A 51 -16.12 -1.56 10.75
CA ALA A 51 -15.16 -0.64 11.32
C ALA A 51 -15.87 0.20 12.39
N GLY A 52 -15.54 0.02 13.65
CA GLY A 52 -16.00 0.91 14.73
C GLY A 52 -15.65 2.36 14.46
N LYS A 53 -16.22 3.29 15.20
CA LYS A 53 -16.09 4.76 15.01
C LYS A 53 -14.63 5.30 15.01
N ASN A 54 -13.63 4.49 15.36
CA ASN A 54 -12.22 4.86 15.41
C ASN A 54 -11.47 4.11 14.32
N HIS A 55 -11.26 4.76 13.17
CA HIS A 55 -10.44 4.24 12.05
C HIS A 55 -8.93 4.29 12.31
N THR A 56 -8.49 4.88 13.40
CA THR A 56 -7.07 4.90 13.81
C THR A 56 -6.84 3.81 14.85
N VAL A 57 -5.87 2.96 14.59
CA VAL A 57 -5.38 2.02 15.61
C VAL A 57 -4.69 2.87 16.67
N ASP A 58 -5.20 2.87 17.91
CA ASP A 58 -4.66 3.69 19.03
C ASP A 58 -3.17 3.42 19.33
N LYS A 59 -2.61 2.38 18.73
CA LYS A 59 -1.20 1.98 18.88
C LYS A 59 -0.26 2.53 17.82
N VAL A 60 -0.76 3.29 16.81
CA VAL A 60 0.06 3.84 15.74
C VAL A 60 0.53 5.24 16.11
N GLN A 61 1.82 5.40 16.33
CA GLN A 61 2.46 6.70 16.49
C GLN A 61 2.78 7.28 15.11
N GLN A 62 2.25 8.47 14.82
CA GLN A 62 2.48 9.15 13.55
C GLN A 62 3.41 10.35 13.77
N GLN A 63 4.45 10.46 12.94
CA GLN A 63 5.39 11.56 12.94
C GLN A 63 5.62 12.07 11.53
N PHE A 64 5.97 13.33 11.37
CA PHE A 64 6.44 13.90 10.12
C PHE A 64 7.72 14.72 10.35
N TRP A 65 8.60 14.70 9.36
CA TRP A 65 9.86 15.40 9.43
C TRP A 65 9.99 16.39 8.28
N VAL A 66 10.36 17.62 8.61
CA VAL A 66 10.67 18.66 7.63
C VAL A 66 12.17 18.63 7.36
N VAL A 67 12.54 18.01 6.24
CA VAL A 67 13.95 17.89 5.84
C VAL A 67 14.39 19.13 5.07
N LYS A 68 15.45 19.80 5.55
CA LYS A 68 16.06 20.97 4.90
C LYS A 68 17.57 20.81 4.84
N GLY A 69 18.17 21.12 3.69
CA GLY A 69 19.63 21.16 3.53
C GLY A 69 20.32 19.80 3.40
N VAL A 70 19.55 18.70 3.36
CA VAL A 70 20.05 17.34 3.08
C VAL A 70 19.08 16.63 2.14
N GLU A 71 19.58 15.63 1.42
CA GLU A 71 18.74 14.76 0.58
C GLU A 71 17.82 13.90 1.45
N LYS A 72 16.61 13.58 0.95
CA LYS A 72 15.63 12.78 1.69
C LYS A 72 16.13 11.36 2.01
N ASP A 73 16.87 10.76 1.08
CA ASP A 73 17.43 9.42 1.25
C ASP A 73 18.45 9.40 2.40
N GLU A 74 19.28 10.44 2.48
CA GLU A 74 20.25 10.60 3.56
C GLU A 74 19.57 10.84 4.92
N ALA A 75 18.53 11.68 4.97
CA ALA A 75 17.76 11.91 6.19
C ALA A 75 17.07 10.61 6.66
N MET A 76 16.55 9.82 5.72
CA MET A 76 15.93 8.54 6.01
C MET A 76 16.93 7.52 6.52
N SER A 77 18.14 7.42 5.94
CA SER A 77 19.14 6.46 6.44
C SER A 77 19.55 6.77 7.87
N ARG A 78 19.71 8.04 8.22
CA ARG A 78 19.98 8.46 9.61
C ARG A 78 18.86 8.10 10.56
N LEU A 79 17.61 8.23 10.11
CA LEU A 79 16.45 7.78 10.88
C LEU A 79 16.50 6.26 11.12
N LEU A 80 16.73 5.48 10.07
CA LEU A 80 16.83 4.02 10.15
C LEU A 80 18.01 3.54 11.04
N GLU A 81 19.08 4.32 11.16
CA GLU A 81 20.20 4.04 12.06
C GLU A 81 19.87 4.31 13.55
N THR A 82 18.90 5.18 13.81
CA THR A 82 18.54 5.60 15.18
C THR A 82 17.31 4.91 15.73
N GLU A 83 16.43 4.42 14.89
CA GLU A 83 15.20 3.74 15.30
C GLU A 83 15.45 2.24 15.47
N GLU A 84 15.12 1.72 16.64
CA GLU A 84 15.14 0.29 16.91
C GLU A 84 13.85 -0.34 16.38
N THR A 85 13.90 -0.93 15.18
CA THR A 85 12.76 -1.59 14.56
C THR A 85 13.13 -2.99 14.07
N ASP A 86 12.23 -3.96 14.27
CA ASP A 86 12.41 -5.32 13.77
C ASP A 86 12.30 -5.37 12.25
N ALA A 87 11.39 -4.56 11.68
CA ALA A 87 11.20 -4.43 10.24
C ALA A 87 10.64 -3.06 9.87
N SER A 88 11.05 -2.54 8.71
CA SER A 88 10.61 -1.25 8.19
C SER A 88 10.08 -1.38 6.77
N ILE A 89 9.00 -0.66 6.43
CA ILE A 89 8.51 -0.54 5.08
C ILE A 89 8.65 0.92 4.63
N VAL A 90 9.39 1.13 3.56
CA VAL A 90 9.58 2.45 2.94
C VAL A 90 8.73 2.53 1.68
N PHE A 91 7.76 3.43 1.67
CA PHE A 91 6.91 3.66 0.50
C PHE A 91 7.52 4.70 -0.43
N VAL A 92 7.62 4.33 -1.70
CA VAL A 92 8.06 5.23 -2.77
C VAL A 92 7.05 5.27 -3.92
N ARG A 93 7.13 6.30 -4.76
CA ARG A 93 6.11 6.55 -5.78
C ARG A 93 6.24 5.63 -6.99
N THR A 94 7.46 5.35 -7.45
CA THR A 94 7.70 4.62 -8.70
C THR A 94 8.45 3.30 -8.47
N ARG A 95 8.32 2.37 -9.42
CA ARG A 95 9.08 1.11 -9.44
C ARG A 95 10.59 1.35 -9.49
N GLN A 96 11.02 2.30 -10.31
CA GLN A 96 12.43 2.68 -10.42
C GLN A 96 12.99 3.21 -9.08
N ASP A 97 12.18 3.98 -8.34
CA ASP A 97 12.60 4.44 -7.01
C ASP A 97 12.72 3.29 -6.02
N THR A 98 11.90 2.22 -6.13
CA THR A 98 12.05 1.08 -5.23
C THR A 98 13.38 0.37 -5.42
N GLU A 99 13.76 0.12 -6.67
CA GLU A 99 15.03 -0.53 -6.99
C GLU A 99 16.21 0.36 -6.58
N ARG A 100 16.22 1.61 -7.06
CA ARG A 100 17.26 2.59 -6.75
C ARG A 100 17.50 2.75 -5.24
N LEU A 101 16.43 2.89 -4.48
CA LEU A 101 16.52 3.12 -3.04
C LEU A 101 16.94 1.86 -2.28
N ALA A 102 16.45 0.68 -2.68
CA ALA A 102 16.88 -0.59 -2.08
C ALA A 102 18.38 -0.84 -2.32
N ASP A 103 18.87 -0.60 -3.54
CA ASP A 103 20.29 -0.71 -3.88
C ASP A 103 21.14 0.29 -3.08
N TRP A 104 20.66 1.53 -2.97
CA TRP A 104 21.34 2.59 -2.23
C TRP A 104 21.43 2.27 -0.72
N LEU A 105 20.38 1.72 -0.11
CA LEU A 105 20.37 1.26 1.27
C LEU A 105 21.31 0.06 1.45
N SER A 106 21.27 -0.90 0.52
CA SER A 106 22.12 -2.09 0.56
C SER A 106 23.60 -1.72 0.47
N ALA A 107 23.96 -0.74 -0.34
CA ALA A 107 25.33 -0.21 -0.43
C ALA A 107 25.80 0.44 0.87
N ARG A 108 24.90 0.83 1.76
CA ARG A 108 25.17 1.36 3.11
C ARG A 108 25.16 0.30 4.21
N GLY A 109 24.94 -0.96 3.84
CA GLY A 109 24.98 -2.07 4.79
C GLY A 109 23.62 -2.44 5.39
N PHE A 110 22.52 -1.80 4.97
CA PHE A 110 21.19 -2.22 5.36
C PHE A 110 20.76 -3.47 4.59
N LYS A 111 20.01 -4.35 5.23
CA LYS A 111 19.40 -5.51 4.55
C LYS A 111 18.08 -5.06 3.91
N ALA A 112 18.17 -4.41 2.77
CA ALA A 112 17.03 -3.85 2.05
C ALA A 112 16.68 -4.66 0.80
N ALA A 113 15.38 -4.71 0.46
CA ALA A 113 14.89 -5.30 -0.78
C ALA A 113 13.78 -4.45 -1.40
N ALA A 114 13.72 -4.42 -2.74
CA ALA A 114 12.65 -3.78 -3.50
C ALA A 114 11.44 -4.70 -3.64
N LEU A 115 10.21 -4.11 -3.64
CA LEU A 115 8.97 -4.80 -3.91
C LEU A 115 8.04 -3.95 -4.77
N HIS A 116 7.79 -4.37 -6.01
CA HIS A 116 6.94 -3.65 -6.98
C HIS A 116 6.24 -4.61 -7.95
N GLY A 117 5.33 -4.08 -8.78
CA GLY A 117 4.45 -4.88 -9.62
C GLY A 117 5.12 -5.74 -10.68
N ASP A 118 6.34 -5.39 -11.14
CA ASP A 118 7.07 -6.13 -12.18
C ASP A 118 7.82 -7.36 -11.62
N ILE A 119 7.94 -7.47 -10.30
CA ILE A 119 8.56 -8.63 -9.67
C ILE A 119 7.61 -9.83 -9.78
N PRO A 120 8.07 -10.99 -10.29
CA PRO A 120 7.28 -12.21 -10.35
C PRO A 120 6.70 -12.60 -8.99
N GLN A 121 5.48 -13.16 -8.98
CA GLN A 121 4.75 -13.46 -7.74
C GLN A 121 5.56 -14.36 -6.78
N SER A 122 6.25 -15.36 -7.29
CA SER A 122 7.09 -16.24 -6.46
C SER A 122 8.25 -15.54 -5.75
N LEU A 123 8.84 -14.52 -6.41
CA LEU A 123 9.88 -13.69 -5.79
C LEU A 123 9.29 -12.70 -4.78
N ARG A 124 8.07 -12.19 -5.03
CA ARG A 124 7.38 -11.32 -4.07
C ARG A 124 7.08 -12.07 -2.77
N GLU A 125 6.51 -13.28 -2.87
CA GLU A 125 6.25 -14.15 -1.72
C GLU A 125 7.54 -14.44 -0.95
N ARG A 126 8.61 -14.80 -1.65
CA ARG A 126 9.91 -15.02 -1.02
C ARG A 126 10.45 -13.76 -0.31
N THR A 127 10.28 -12.58 -0.89
CA THR A 127 10.70 -11.31 -0.26
C THR A 127 9.91 -11.04 1.01
N VAL A 128 8.60 -11.30 1.00
CA VAL A 128 7.73 -11.19 2.18
C VAL A 128 8.15 -12.19 3.27
N ASP A 129 8.46 -13.43 2.90
CA ASP A 129 8.95 -14.41 3.86
C ASP A 129 10.31 -14.01 4.46
N HIS A 130 11.19 -13.42 3.66
CA HIS A 130 12.49 -12.95 4.12
C HIS A 130 12.37 -11.83 5.15
N ILE A 131 11.42 -10.89 5.01
CA ILE A 131 11.21 -9.85 6.02
C ILE A 131 10.60 -10.44 7.30
N LYS A 132 9.65 -11.38 7.18
CA LYS A 132 9.06 -12.09 8.34
C LYS A 132 10.10 -12.91 9.12
N GLN A 133 11.14 -13.40 8.45
CA GLN A 133 12.23 -14.18 9.05
C GLN A 133 13.43 -13.33 9.53
N GLY A 134 13.40 -12.00 9.35
CA GLY A 134 14.51 -11.12 9.70
C GLY A 134 15.75 -11.27 8.80
N VAL A 135 15.60 -11.89 7.62
CA VAL A 135 16.67 -11.95 6.59
C VAL A 135 16.84 -10.58 5.92
N ILE A 136 15.72 -9.86 5.76
CA ILE A 136 15.66 -8.46 5.32
C ILE A 136 15.03 -7.65 6.43
N ASP A 137 15.55 -6.45 6.69
CA ASP A 137 15.06 -5.56 7.72
C ASP A 137 14.24 -4.40 7.10
N ILE A 138 14.50 -4.08 5.82
CA ILE A 138 13.88 -2.95 5.13
C ILE A 138 13.26 -3.40 3.81
N LEU A 139 11.95 -3.16 3.66
CA LEU A 139 11.24 -3.37 2.40
C LEU A 139 10.95 -2.02 1.74
N VAL A 140 11.47 -1.80 0.53
CA VAL A 140 11.14 -0.62 -0.27
C VAL A 140 10.04 -0.98 -1.25
N ALA A 141 8.87 -0.37 -1.15
CA ALA A 141 7.69 -0.79 -1.90
C ALA A 141 6.91 0.37 -2.51
N THR A 142 6.13 0.09 -3.56
CA THR A 142 5.09 1.02 -4.03
C THR A 142 3.78 0.76 -3.29
N ASP A 143 2.93 1.77 -3.13
CA ASP A 143 1.63 1.67 -2.46
C ASP A 143 0.74 0.52 -2.97
N VAL A 144 0.86 0.19 -4.26
CA VAL A 144 0.00 -0.83 -4.90
C VAL A 144 0.33 -2.22 -4.38
N VAL A 145 1.59 -2.50 -4.15
CA VAL A 145 2.08 -3.84 -3.81
C VAL A 145 2.04 -4.09 -2.31
N ALA A 146 2.15 -3.03 -1.53
CA ALA A 146 2.05 -3.12 -0.08
C ALA A 146 0.64 -3.45 0.44
N ARG A 147 -0.38 -3.31 -0.40
CA ARG A 147 -1.74 -3.81 -0.11
C ARG A 147 -1.76 -5.33 -0.24
N GLY A 148 -1.63 -6.05 0.85
CA GLY A 148 -1.58 -7.51 0.90
C GLY A 148 -0.29 -8.07 1.49
N LEU A 149 0.45 -7.24 2.20
CA LEU A 149 1.54 -7.66 3.09
C LEU A 149 0.96 -7.94 4.49
N ASP A 150 0.05 -8.90 4.58
CA ASP A 150 -0.50 -9.38 5.86
C ASP A 150 0.34 -10.52 6.44
#